data_f8ba9376e1e46bd90f9cf76b99fa77e2
#
_entry.id   f8ba9376e1e46bd90f9cf76b99fa77e2
#
_cell.length_a   1.000
_cell.length_b   1.000
_cell.length_c   1.000
_cell.angle_alpha   90.00
_cell.angle_beta   90.00
_cell.angle_gamma   90.00
#
_symmetry.space_group_name_H-M   'P 1'
#
loop_
_entity.id
_entity.type
_entity.pdbx_description
1 polymer ?
#
loop_
_entity_poly.entity_id
_entity_poly.type
_entity_poly.pdbx_seq_one_letter_code
_entity_poly.pdbx_strand_id
1 'polypeptide(L)'
;KMKNYQKIHAWDLPTDKVYIKLNKGFSEYFFRLAHKEFGSFGQIGKYLHLKRADTTFARNWRKGMNCYPLYIMVVLANKVGVPLSVLESNIEEIKYKSVLYGRGGSSGKSIINPKLPVMMNEDFAEIVGHLCGDGSIPRTKQKRGHPFCYINSEPALIENFKELMKKVFGEMEPNIQIRTGPNYRRPNYY
;
A
#
# COMPACT_ATOMS: atom_id res chain seq x y z
N LYS A 1 -19.02 2.63 -26.56
CA LYS A 1 -17.94 1.60 -26.45
C LYS A 1 -17.27 1.81 -25.10
N MET A 2 -17.32 0.80 -24.20
CA MET A 2 -16.53 0.84 -22.97
C MET A 2 -15.04 0.81 -23.32
N LYS A 3 -14.27 1.80 -22.84
CA LYS A 3 -12.82 1.79 -22.97
C LYS A 3 -12.28 0.69 -22.05
N ASN A 4 -11.47 -0.20 -22.61
CA ASN A 4 -10.87 -1.29 -21.84
C ASN A 4 -9.53 -0.79 -21.29
N TYR A 5 -9.55 -0.23 -20.06
CA TYR A 5 -8.35 0.26 -19.41
C TYR A 5 -7.54 -0.88 -18.81
N GLN A 6 -6.21 -0.76 -18.84
CA GLN A 6 -5.33 -1.65 -18.11
C GLN A 6 -5.55 -1.48 -16.61
N LYS A 7 -5.38 -2.57 -15.86
CA LYS A 7 -5.58 -2.64 -14.41
C LYS A 7 -4.25 -2.93 -13.72
N ILE A 8 -4.04 -2.30 -12.58
CA ILE A 8 -2.94 -2.61 -11.67
C ILE A 8 -3.57 -3.25 -10.43
N HIS A 9 -3.27 -4.52 -10.22
CA HIS A 9 -3.76 -5.28 -9.09
C HIS A 9 -2.83 -5.17 -7.87
N ALA A 10 -3.33 -5.51 -6.70
CA ALA A 10 -2.51 -5.51 -5.49
C ALA A 10 -1.25 -6.37 -5.65
N TRP A 11 -1.33 -7.52 -6.28
CA TRP A 11 -0.20 -8.42 -6.49
C TRP A 11 0.81 -7.97 -7.56
N ASP A 12 0.50 -6.92 -8.33
CA ASP A 12 1.45 -6.26 -9.24
C ASP A 12 2.37 -5.27 -8.49
N LEU A 13 2.04 -4.95 -7.23
CA LEU A 13 2.86 -4.09 -6.38
C LEU A 13 4.11 -4.81 -5.88
N PRO A 14 5.17 -4.07 -5.45
CA PRO A 14 6.37 -4.66 -4.84
C PRO A 14 6.03 -5.40 -3.54
N THR A 15 5.69 -6.68 -3.65
CA THR A 15 5.09 -7.48 -2.58
C THR A 15 5.97 -7.66 -1.34
N ASP A 16 7.30 -7.48 -1.47
CA ASP A 16 8.28 -7.53 -0.39
C ASP A 16 8.23 -6.29 0.55
N LYS A 17 7.68 -5.17 0.06
CA LYS A 17 7.63 -3.89 0.78
C LYS A 17 6.22 -3.45 1.12
N VAL A 18 5.23 -4.08 0.55
CA VAL A 18 3.82 -3.75 0.76
C VAL A 18 3.23 -4.62 1.86
N TYR A 19 2.51 -3.98 2.75
CA TYR A 19 1.74 -4.60 3.82
C TYR A 19 0.27 -4.25 3.63
N ILE A 20 -0.60 -5.21 3.84
CA ILE A 20 -2.04 -5.03 3.72
C ILE A 20 -2.73 -5.36 5.02
N LYS A 21 -3.82 -4.67 5.30
CA LYS A 21 -4.78 -5.04 6.33
C LYS A 21 -6.03 -5.55 5.63
N LEU A 22 -6.51 -6.68 6.04
CA LEU A 22 -7.74 -7.28 5.52
C LEU A 22 -8.93 -6.92 6.40
N ASN A 23 -10.12 -6.93 5.80
CA ASN A 23 -11.37 -6.95 6.53
C ASN A 23 -11.33 -8.02 7.63
N LYS A 24 -11.80 -7.68 8.82
CA LYS A 24 -11.71 -8.56 9.99
C LYS A 24 -12.40 -9.91 9.77
N GLY A 25 -13.63 -9.90 9.26
CA GLY A 25 -14.38 -11.12 8.99
C GLY A 25 -13.72 -12.01 7.95
N PHE A 26 -13.21 -11.40 6.88
CA PHE A 26 -12.46 -12.12 5.86
C PHE A 26 -11.12 -12.64 6.40
N SER A 27 -10.40 -11.87 7.19
CA SER A 27 -9.16 -12.31 7.82
C SER A 27 -9.38 -13.56 8.68
N GLU A 28 -10.42 -13.57 9.53
CA GLU A 28 -10.77 -14.74 10.36
C GLU A 28 -11.13 -15.96 9.51
N TYR A 29 -11.90 -15.77 8.45
CA TYR A 29 -12.24 -16.82 7.49
C TYR A 29 -11.00 -17.37 6.79
N PHE A 30 -10.17 -16.49 6.24
CA PHE A 30 -8.97 -16.83 5.50
C PHE A 30 -7.96 -17.65 6.35
N PHE A 31 -7.69 -17.20 7.57
CA PHE A 31 -6.79 -17.93 8.46
C PHE A 31 -7.38 -19.23 9.03
N ARG A 32 -8.69 -19.37 9.06
CA ARG A 32 -9.34 -20.66 9.36
C ARG A 32 -9.12 -21.65 8.22
N LEU A 33 -9.23 -21.21 6.96
CA LEU A 33 -8.90 -22.05 5.80
C LEU A 33 -7.42 -22.46 5.81
N ALA A 34 -6.52 -21.51 6.05
CA ALA A 34 -5.08 -21.80 6.16
C ALA A 34 -4.79 -22.79 7.29
N HIS A 35 -5.42 -22.63 8.46
CA HIS A 35 -5.27 -23.57 9.56
C HIS A 35 -5.79 -24.98 9.20
N LYS A 36 -6.90 -25.07 8.49
CA LYS A 36 -7.44 -26.35 8.01
C LYS A 36 -6.48 -27.06 7.05
N GLU A 37 -5.87 -26.32 6.13
CA GLU A 37 -4.91 -26.85 5.15
C GLU A 37 -3.61 -27.30 5.78
N PHE A 38 -3.06 -26.53 6.73
CA PHE A 38 -1.75 -26.78 7.30
C PHE A 38 -1.76 -27.50 8.65
N GLY A 39 -2.93 -27.67 9.29
CA GLY A 39 -3.10 -28.28 10.60
C GLY A 39 -2.70 -27.37 11.77
N SER A 40 -1.73 -26.48 11.61
CA SER A 40 -1.32 -25.55 12.66
C SER A 40 -0.66 -24.28 12.11
N PHE A 41 -0.67 -23.20 12.91
CA PHE A 41 0.06 -21.97 12.58
C PHE A 41 1.58 -22.15 12.55
N GLY A 42 2.12 -23.09 13.29
CA GLY A 42 3.53 -23.46 13.22
C GLY A 42 3.91 -24.02 11.86
N GLN A 43 3.06 -24.85 11.27
CA GLN A 43 3.27 -25.37 9.91
C GLN A 43 3.13 -24.29 8.84
N ILE A 44 2.19 -23.34 9.00
CA ILE A 44 2.11 -22.16 8.14
C ILE A 44 3.43 -21.38 8.20
N GLY A 45 3.97 -21.12 9.39
CA GLY A 45 5.24 -20.44 9.57
C GLY A 45 6.42 -21.15 8.90
N LYS A 46 6.48 -22.50 9.01
CA LYS A 46 7.50 -23.31 8.31
C LYS A 46 7.37 -23.23 6.79
N TYR A 47 6.15 -23.37 6.29
CA TYR A 47 5.87 -23.29 4.85
C TYR A 47 6.28 -21.93 4.24
N LEU A 48 6.07 -20.86 4.99
CA LEU A 48 6.42 -19.49 4.59
C LEU A 48 7.89 -19.12 4.88
N HIS A 49 8.70 -20.07 5.36
CA HIS A 49 10.10 -19.84 5.77
C HIS A 49 10.28 -18.68 6.73
N LEU A 50 9.31 -18.44 7.62
CA LEU A 50 9.38 -17.37 8.61
C LEU A 50 10.42 -17.73 9.69
N LYS A 51 11.29 -16.77 10.02
CA LYS A 51 12.37 -16.97 11.01
C LYS A 51 11.86 -17.26 12.42
N ARG A 52 10.62 -16.91 12.73
CA ARG A 52 9.92 -17.25 13.97
C ARG A 52 8.54 -17.80 13.62
N ALA A 53 8.35 -19.09 13.84
CA ALA A 53 7.02 -19.71 13.93
C ALA A 53 6.37 -19.27 15.26
N ASP A 54 6.27 -17.95 15.51
CA ASP A 54 5.76 -17.45 16.75
C ASP A 54 4.23 -17.54 16.75
N THR A 55 3.70 -18.28 17.69
CA THR A 55 2.25 -18.42 17.93
C THR A 55 1.58 -17.06 18.16
N THR A 56 2.30 -16.08 18.69
CA THR A 56 1.82 -14.70 18.89
C THR A 56 1.58 -14.00 17.58
N PHE A 57 2.47 -14.18 16.61
CA PHE A 57 2.37 -13.60 15.27
C PHE A 57 1.13 -14.12 14.54
N ALA A 58 0.96 -15.44 14.52
CA ALA A 58 -0.20 -16.10 13.93
C ALA A 58 -1.52 -15.76 14.65
N ARG A 59 -1.48 -15.59 15.97
CA ARG A 59 -2.65 -15.16 16.75
C ARG A 59 -3.08 -13.73 16.37
N ASN A 60 -2.14 -12.82 16.22
CA ASN A 60 -2.42 -11.44 15.85
C ASN A 60 -2.97 -11.35 14.42
N TRP A 61 -2.46 -12.17 13.53
CA TRP A 61 -3.00 -12.28 12.18
C TRP A 61 -4.44 -12.77 12.17
N ARG A 62 -4.72 -13.87 12.85
CA ARG A 62 -6.09 -14.41 12.95
C ARG A 62 -7.09 -13.38 13.47
N LYS A 63 -6.67 -12.50 14.39
CA LYS A 63 -7.53 -11.46 14.96
C LYS A 63 -7.71 -10.23 14.05
N GLY A 64 -7.09 -10.18 12.89
CA GLY A 64 -7.14 -9.01 12.00
C GLY A 64 -6.49 -7.75 12.58
N MET A 65 -5.67 -7.89 13.64
CA MET A 65 -5.13 -6.75 14.38
C MET A 65 -3.94 -6.07 13.69
N ASN A 66 -3.25 -6.77 12.79
CA ASN A 66 -2.01 -6.29 12.18
C ASN A 66 -2.08 -6.29 10.65
N CYS A 67 -1.20 -5.52 10.03
CA CYS A 67 -0.96 -5.63 8.60
C CYS A 67 -0.10 -6.84 8.28
N TYR A 68 -0.36 -7.46 7.16
CA TYR A 68 0.33 -8.64 6.64
C TYR A 68 1.25 -8.25 5.49
N PRO A 69 2.45 -8.84 5.38
CA PRO A 69 3.20 -8.73 4.13
C PRO A 69 2.38 -9.27 2.96
N LEU A 70 2.26 -8.50 1.89
CA LEU A 70 1.43 -8.86 0.74
C LEU A 70 1.86 -10.19 0.12
N TYR A 71 3.19 -10.43 0.01
CA TYR A 71 3.70 -11.69 -0.55
C TYR A 71 3.21 -12.93 0.22
N ILE A 72 3.12 -12.84 1.55
CA ILE A 72 2.62 -13.92 2.40
C ILE A 72 1.16 -14.21 2.06
N MET A 73 0.36 -13.16 1.94
CA MET A 73 -1.07 -13.31 1.66
C MET A 73 -1.33 -13.89 0.28
N VAL A 74 -0.55 -13.48 -0.73
CA VAL A 74 -0.62 -14.04 -2.09
C VAL A 74 -0.23 -15.53 -2.10
N VAL A 75 0.87 -15.89 -1.44
CA VAL A 75 1.32 -17.29 -1.35
C VAL A 75 0.30 -18.17 -0.64
N LEU A 76 -0.23 -17.70 0.50
CA LEU A 76 -1.26 -18.45 1.23
C LEU A 76 -2.56 -18.55 0.45
N ALA A 77 -3.02 -17.47 -0.19
CA ALA A 77 -4.24 -17.48 -0.99
C ALA A 77 -4.19 -18.55 -2.08
N ASN A 78 -3.09 -18.60 -2.83
CA ASN A 78 -2.87 -19.64 -3.84
C ASN A 78 -2.89 -21.05 -3.24
N LYS A 79 -2.29 -21.24 -2.05
CA LYS A 79 -2.22 -22.55 -1.40
C LYS A 79 -3.57 -23.04 -0.89
N VAL A 80 -4.38 -22.13 -0.32
CA VAL A 80 -5.71 -22.47 0.24
C VAL A 80 -6.85 -22.35 -0.78
N GLY A 81 -6.55 -22.06 -2.06
CA GLY A 81 -7.52 -21.99 -3.13
C GLY A 81 -8.42 -20.74 -3.08
N VAL A 82 -7.97 -19.66 -2.42
CA VAL A 82 -8.71 -18.39 -2.42
C VAL A 82 -8.29 -17.55 -3.64
N PRO A 83 -9.22 -17.18 -4.53
CA PRO A 83 -8.90 -16.33 -5.68
C PRO A 83 -8.27 -15.00 -5.25
N LEU A 84 -7.24 -14.56 -5.95
CA LEU A 84 -6.56 -13.30 -5.62
C LEU A 84 -7.50 -12.08 -5.73
N SER A 85 -8.47 -12.12 -6.62
CA SER A 85 -9.51 -11.07 -6.72
C SER A 85 -10.37 -10.98 -5.46
N VAL A 86 -10.65 -12.13 -4.80
CA VAL A 86 -11.36 -12.16 -3.52
C VAL A 86 -10.48 -11.62 -2.40
N LEU A 87 -9.19 -11.98 -2.39
CA LEU A 87 -8.25 -11.39 -1.44
C LEU A 87 -8.18 -9.87 -1.61
N GLU A 88 -8.04 -9.38 -2.85
CA GLU A 88 -7.93 -7.97 -3.20
C GLU A 88 -9.15 -7.16 -2.76
N SER A 89 -10.37 -7.66 -3.02
CA SER A 89 -11.61 -6.98 -2.64
C SER A 89 -11.84 -6.85 -1.13
N ASN A 90 -11.05 -7.55 -0.32
CA ASN A 90 -11.11 -7.51 1.14
C ASN A 90 -9.94 -6.74 1.78
N ILE A 91 -9.16 -6.00 1.00
CA ILE A 91 -8.10 -5.14 1.52
C ILE A 91 -8.71 -3.83 2.01
N GLU A 92 -8.59 -3.55 3.31
CA GLU A 92 -9.02 -2.30 3.94
C GLU A 92 -7.93 -1.24 4.01
N GLU A 93 -6.66 -1.66 4.00
CA GLU A 93 -5.54 -0.73 4.15
C GLU A 93 -4.30 -1.27 3.45
N ILE A 94 -3.57 -0.39 2.79
CA ILE A 94 -2.26 -0.66 2.21
C ILE A 94 -1.22 0.21 2.90
N LYS A 95 -0.12 -0.40 3.34
CA LYS A 95 1.06 0.29 3.91
C LYS A 95 2.31 -0.06 3.14
N TYR A 96 3.14 0.94 2.92
CA TYR A 96 4.48 0.73 2.38
C TYR A 96 5.50 0.78 3.52
N LYS A 97 6.27 -0.28 3.70
CA LYS A 97 7.34 -0.32 4.69
C LYS A 97 8.59 0.33 4.12
N SER A 98 8.87 1.55 4.52
CA SER A 98 10.17 2.17 4.25
C SER A 98 11.26 1.47 5.09
N VAL A 99 12.31 0.99 4.43
CA VAL A 99 13.48 0.33 5.07
C VAL A 99 14.28 1.29 5.96
N LEU A 100 13.96 2.58 5.92
CA LEU A 100 14.81 3.63 6.48
C LEU A 100 14.60 3.93 7.96
N TYR A 101 13.55 3.43 8.54
CA TYR A 101 13.30 3.66 9.95
C TYR A 101 13.69 2.43 10.77
N GLY A 102 15.01 2.31 11.04
CA GLY A 102 15.50 1.42 12.08
C GLY A 102 14.86 1.77 13.42
N ARG A 103 14.55 0.76 14.23
CA ARG A 103 14.05 0.85 15.61
C ARG A 103 12.90 1.85 15.81
N GLY A 104 11.70 1.42 15.51
CA GLY A 104 10.48 2.18 15.83
C GLY A 104 10.03 3.17 14.76
N GLY A 105 10.43 2.95 13.53
CA GLY A 105 10.03 3.79 12.42
C GLY A 105 8.52 3.92 12.30
N SER A 106 8.05 5.14 12.23
CA SER A 106 6.66 5.42 11.87
C SER A 106 6.33 4.68 10.59
N SER A 107 5.32 3.85 10.65
CA SER A 107 4.73 3.25 9.45
C SER A 107 4.50 4.39 8.46
N GLY A 108 4.98 4.22 7.23
CA GLY A 108 4.63 5.14 6.15
C GLY A 108 3.11 5.34 6.13
N LYS A 109 2.67 6.48 5.60
CA LYS A 109 1.24 6.77 5.52
C LYS A 109 0.53 5.64 4.79
N SER A 110 -0.67 5.36 5.24
CA SER A 110 -1.53 4.31 4.71
C SER A 110 -2.44 4.85 3.63
N ILE A 111 -2.83 3.97 2.72
CA ILE A 111 -4.01 4.17 1.87
C ILE A 111 -5.13 3.36 2.54
N ILE A 112 -6.17 4.04 2.97
CA ILE A 112 -7.35 3.45 3.58
C ILE A 112 -8.42 3.24 2.50
N ASN A 113 -9.15 2.14 2.58
CA ASN A 113 -10.16 1.76 1.58
C ASN A 113 -9.59 1.88 0.15
N PRO A 114 -8.48 1.18 -0.16
CA PRO A 114 -7.83 1.32 -1.45
C PRO A 114 -8.76 0.90 -2.58
N LYS A 115 -8.75 1.67 -3.65
CA LYS A 115 -9.53 1.37 -4.88
C LYS A 115 -8.75 0.40 -5.74
N LEU A 116 -8.98 -0.88 -5.55
CA LEU A 116 -8.31 -1.96 -6.28
C LEU A 116 -9.30 -2.75 -7.14
N PRO A 117 -8.88 -3.21 -8.31
CA PRO A 117 -7.64 -2.84 -8.99
C PRO A 117 -7.62 -1.38 -9.43
N VAL A 118 -6.45 -0.75 -9.41
CA VAL A 118 -6.29 0.62 -9.91
C VAL A 118 -6.49 0.63 -11.42
N MET A 119 -7.38 1.49 -11.90
CA MET A 119 -7.65 1.65 -13.34
C MET A 119 -6.69 2.68 -13.94
N MET A 120 -5.96 2.31 -15.00
CA MET A 120 -5.11 3.24 -15.76
C MET A 120 -5.95 4.08 -16.74
N ASN A 121 -6.87 4.85 -16.18
CA ASN A 121 -7.78 5.74 -16.90
C ASN A 121 -7.21 7.16 -17.05
N GLU A 122 -8.04 8.11 -17.49
CA GLU A 122 -7.67 9.50 -17.68
C GLU A 122 -7.20 10.16 -16.37
N ASP A 123 -7.87 9.89 -15.24
CA ASP A 123 -7.48 10.43 -13.93
C ASP A 123 -6.08 9.93 -13.52
N PHE A 124 -5.78 8.64 -13.78
CA PHE A 124 -4.45 8.09 -13.55
C PHE A 124 -3.40 8.74 -14.45
N ALA A 125 -3.73 8.97 -15.72
CA ALA A 125 -2.83 9.65 -16.65
C ALA A 125 -2.55 11.10 -16.22
N GLU A 126 -3.55 11.80 -15.68
CA GLU A 126 -3.39 13.16 -15.15
C GLU A 126 -2.45 13.17 -13.94
N ILE A 127 -2.56 12.20 -13.02
CA ILE A 127 -1.61 12.02 -11.92
C ILE A 127 -0.18 11.86 -12.46
N VAL A 128 0.02 11.00 -13.46
CA VAL A 128 1.33 10.81 -14.09
C VAL A 128 1.85 12.11 -14.70
N GLY A 129 0.98 12.90 -15.36
CA GLY A 129 1.32 14.22 -15.90
C GLY A 129 1.82 15.18 -14.80
N HIS A 130 1.10 15.30 -13.70
CA HIS A 130 1.54 16.09 -12.55
C HIS A 130 2.91 15.65 -12.04
N LEU A 131 3.15 14.34 -11.97
CA LEU A 131 4.40 13.79 -11.47
C LEU A 131 5.58 13.99 -12.41
N CYS A 132 5.34 13.95 -13.72
CA CYS A 132 6.37 14.20 -14.72
C CYS A 132 6.76 15.68 -14.78
N GLY A 133 5.82 16.60 -14.49
CA GLY A 133 6.08 18.03 -14.45
C GLY A 133 6.78 18.45 -13.14
N ASP A 134 6.06 18.34 -12.04
CA ASP A 134 6.44 18.91 -10.74
C ASP A 134 6.66 17.86 -9.65
N GLY A 135 6.68 16.58 -10.02
CA GLY A 135 6.89 15.47 -9.11
C GLY A 135 8.37 15.18 -8.86
N SER A 136 8.64 14.67 -7.68
CA SER A 136 9.94 14.10 -7.34
C SER A 136 9.76 12.65 -6.91
N ILE A 137 10.31 11.74 -7.70
CA ILE A 137 10.30 10.31 -7.41
C ILE A 137 11.68 9.94 -6.84
N PRO A 138 11.76 9.35 -5.64
CA PRO A 138 13.02 9.00 -5.04
C PRO A 138 13.77 7.96 -5.88
N ARG A 139 15.04 8.22 -6.15
CA ARG A 139 15.91 7.23 -6.83
C ARG A 139 16.17 6.06 -5.86
N THR A 140 15.98 4.84 -6.34
CA THR A 140 16.07 3.58 -5.56
C THR A 140 17.43 3.35 -4.89
N LYS A 141 18.50 4.02 -5.32
CA LYS A 141 19.87 3.88 -4.78
C LYS A 141 20.20 4.80 -3.59
N GLN A 142 19.33 5.72 -3.23
CA GLN A 142 19.60 6.59 -2.08
C GLN A 142 19.27 5.85 -0.78
N LYS A 143 20.26 5.72 0.12
CA LYS A 143 20.11 5.10 1.46
C LYS A 143 19.07 5.81 2.35
N ARG A 144 18.70 7.04 2.03
CA ARG A 144 17.63 7.79 2.67
C ARG A 144 16.49 7.92 1.65
N GLY A 145 15.47 7.06 1.77
CA GLY A 145 14.28 7.15 0.93
C GLY A 145 13.59 8.49 1.19
N HIS A 146 13.68 9.38 0.25
CA HIS A 146 12.81 10.53 0.28
C HIS A 146 11.40 10.06 -0.06
N PRO A 147 10.39 10.56 0.64
CA PRO A 147 9.02 10.31 0.24
C PRO A 147 8.83 10.84 -1.18
N PHE A 148 7.95 10.20 -1.90
CA PHE A 148 7.40 10.75 -3.12
C PHE A 148 6.81 12.14 -2.80
N CYS A 149 7.14 13.15 -3.58
CA CYS A 149 6.70 14.52 -3.38
C CYS A 149 6.12 15.08 -4.69
N TYR A 150 5.03 15.83 -4.57
CA TYR A 150 4.55 16.74 -5.58
C TYR A 150 4.77 18.16 -5.07
N ILE A 151 5.43 19.01 -5.85
CA ILE A 151 5.85 20.34 -5.42
C ILE A 151 5.27 21.34 -6.41
N ASN A 152 4.43 22.24 -5.95
CA ASN A 152 3.89 23.29 -6.79
C ASN A 152 3.72 24.58 -5.98
N SER A 153 3.80 25.74 -6.64
CA SER A 153 3.53 27.03 -6.03
C SER A 153 2.06 27.46 -6.16
N GLU A 154 1.28 26.74 -6.95
CA GLU A 154 -0.13 27.03 -7.20
C GLU A 154 -1.02 26.12 -6.32
N PRO A 155 -1.71 26.67 -5.31
CA PRO A 155 -2.53 25.88 -4.40
C PRO A 155 -3.62 25.06 -5.07
N ALA A 156 -4.20 25.59 -6.15
CA ALA A 156 -5.26 24.91 -6.89
C ALA A 156 -4.77 23.61 -7.52
N LEU A 157 -3.53 23.57 -8.02
CA LEU A 157 -2.92 22.36 -8.56
C LEU A 157 -2.60 21.34 -7.49
N ILE A 158 -2.19 21.78 -6.30
CA ILE A 158 -1.99 20.90 -5.16
C ILE A 158 -3.30 20.24 -4.74
N GLU A 159 -4.37 21.00 -4.66
CA GLU A 159 -5.68 20.46 -4.27
C GLU A 159 -6.22 19.49 -5.33
N ASN A 160 -6.15 19.87 -6.61
CA ASN A 160 -6.52 18.97 -7.72
C ASN A 160 -5.75 17.64 -7.64
N PHE A 161 -4.43 17.68 -7.44
CA PHE A 161 -3.60 16.49 -7.31
C PHE A 161 -4.03 15.60 -6.13
N LYS A 162 -4.36 16.20 -4.97
CA LYS A 162 -4.87 15.46 -3.82
C LYS A 162 -6.18 14.75 -4.11
N GLU A 163 -7.12 15.44 -4.74
CA GLU A 163 -8.42 14.87 -5.10
C GLU A 163 -8.27 13.74 -6.12
N LEU A 164 -7.41 13.90 -7.11
CA LEU A 164 -7.08 12.84 -8.06
C LEU A 164 -6.47 11.61 -7.37
N MET A 165 -5.53 11.83 -6.46
CA MET A 165 -4.92 10.73 -5.69
C MET A 165 -5.97 9.96 -4.88
N LYS A 166 -6.89 10.65 -4.18
CA LYS A 166 -8.00 10.00 -3.46
C LYS A 166 -8.97 9.30 -4.41
N LYS A 167 -9.27 9.92 -5.55
CA LYS A 167 -10.18 9.37 -6.56
C LYS A 167 -9.66 8.07 -7.15
N VAL A 168 -8.35 7.96 -7.37
CA VAL A 168 -7.72 6.83 -8.06
C VAL A 168 -7.28 5.74 -7.07
N PHE A 169 -6.67 6.11 -5.93
CA PHE A 169 -6.05 5.14 -5.04
C PHE A 169 -6.82 4.84 -3.76
N GLY A 170 -7.71 5.72 -3.32
CA GLY A 170 -8.42 5.62 -2.06
C GLY A 170 -8.03 6.71 -1.07
N GLU A 171 -8.52 6.60 0.16
CA GLU A 171 -8.33 7.60 1.19
C GLU A 171 -6.88 7.65 1.67
N MET A 172 -6.27 8.83 1.63
CA MET A 172 -4.92 9.06 2.11
C MET A 172 -4.78 10.47 2.69
N GLU A 173 -3.94 10.60 3.70
CA GLU A 173 -3.58 11.89 4.27
C GLU A 173 -2.18 12.31 3.79
N PRO A 174 -2.07 13.24 2.84
CA PRO A 174 -0.78 13.77 2.43
C PRO A 174 -0.15 14.58 3.56
N ASN A 175 1.19 14.63 3.59
CA ASN A 175 1.90 15.58 4.44
C ASN A 175 2.14 16.84 3.63
N ILE A 176 1.41 17.91 3.95
CA ILE A 176 1.55 19.19 3.26
C ILE A 176 2.52 20.05 4.05
N GLN A 177 3.59 20.48 3.40
CA GLN A 177 4.56 21.41 3.95
C GLN A 177 4.59 22.67 3.09
N ILE A 178 4.45 23.81 3.74
CA ILE A 178 4.59 25.12 3.09
C ILE A 178 6.00 25.62 3.42
N ARG A 179 6.84 25.81 2.41
CA ARG A 179 8.15 26.42 2.58
C ARG A 179 8.08 27.88 2.22
N THR A 180 8.37 28.72 3.19
CA THR A 180 8.51 30.15 3.05
C THR A 180 9.92 30.54 3.44
N GLY A 181 10.57 31.43 2.70
CA GLY A 181 11.90 31.89 3.05
C GLY A 181 12.45 32.89 2.03
N PRO A 182 13.55 33.60 2.35
CA PRO A 182 14.10 34.63 1.47
C PRO A 182 14.58 34.11 0.12
N ASN A 183 14.84 32.79 0.02
CA ASN A 183 15.24 32.14 -1.22
C ASN A 183 14.04 31.63 -2.07
N TYR A 184 12.81 31.74 -1.56
CA TYR A 184 11.60 31.35 -2.26
C TYR A 184 10.79 32.58 -2.58
N ARG A 185 10.73 32.95 -3.84
CA ARG A 185 9.94 34.11 -4.31
C ARG A 185 8.43 33.90 -4.16
N ARG A 186 7.99 32.63 -3.98
CA ARG A 186 6.62 32.21 -3.72
C ARG A 186 6.61 31.05 -2.73
N PRO A 187 5.57 30.89 -1.89
CA PRO A 187 5.45 29.72 -1.05
C PRO A 187 5.33 28.46 -1.94
N ASN A 188 6.12 27.43 -1.62
CA ASN A 188 6.01 26.12 -2.25
C ASN A 188 5.32 25.17 -1.30
N TYR A 189 4.37 24.39 -1.80
CA TYR A 189 3.62 23.36 -1.07
C TYR A 189 4.21 21.98 -1.42
N TYR A 190 4.39 21.12 -0.41
CA TYR A 190 4.97 19.79 -0.55
C TYR A 190 4.01 18.71 -0.05
#